data_9f8acec8dc56b86ca988802ea779f02f
#
_entry.id   9f8acec8dc56b86ca988802ea779f02f
#
_cell.length_a   1.000
_cell.length_b   1.000
_cell.length_c   1.000
_cell.angle_alpha   90.00
_cell.angle_beta   90.00
_cell.angle_gamma   90.00
#
_symmetry.space_group_name_H-M   'P 1'
#
loop_
_entity.id
_entity.type
_entity.pdbx_description
1 polymer ?
#
loop_
_entity_poly.entity_id
_entity_poly.type
_entity_poly.pdbx_seq_one_letter_code
_entity_poly.pdbx_strand_id
1 'polypeptide(L)'
;VLGKFHEISIETADIAASVAFYERLGFSHCGTTDTWPHPYGVMTDGRLYVGLHQFKFPSPTVTYVHPGVAHHSHAIEKHGIEMAWKRVGEDAFNEVGFLDPSGQPVRVQEAPTHFASERERSESSLCGDFAEFSIPAAEFEPMREFWEPLGFVALGETDAPYLRMSMTSDHIDLAVHRPRTLDQPMLVFAAPDMGERIERLRSLDVAMSSDLPRGLDPRHGALLRAPEGTALLLISAVD
;
A
#
# COMPACT_ATOMS: atom_id res chain seq x y z
N VAL A 1 5.12 7.07 15.87
CA VAL A 1 5.01 8.50 15.49
C VAL A 1 3.82 8.75 14.59
N LEU A 2 3.57 7.92 13.56
CA LEU A 2 2.49 8.15 12.59
C LEU A 2 1.08 7.76 13.08
N GLY A 3 0.98 6.97 14.13
CA GLY A 3 -0.26 6.33 14.57
C GLY A 3 -0.43 4.93 14.00
N LYS A 4 -1.67 4.44 13.93
CA LYS A 4 -1.97 3.10 13.43
C LYS A 4 -2.14 3.15 11.91
N PHE A 5 -1.48 2.24 11.19
CA PHE A 5 -1.74 2.06 9.76
C PHE A 5 -3.22 1.76 9.51
N HIS A 6 -3.78 2.40 8.51
CA HIS A 6 -5.19 2.31 8.18
C HIS A 6 -5.42 1.60 6.85
N GLU A 7 -4.89 2.18 5.77
CA GLU A 7 -5.04 1.64 4.42
C GLU A 7 -3.99 2.20 3.46
N ILE A 8 -3.85 1.57 2.31
CA ILE A 8 -3.32 2.20 1.11
C ILE A 8 -4.50 2.83 0.38
N SER A 9 -4.58 4.16 0.41
CA SER A 9 -5.65 4.91 -0.27
C SER A 9 -5.30 5.10 -1.75
N ILE A 10 -6.21 4.74 -2.63
CA ILE A 10 -6.01 4.70 -4.08
C ILE A 10 -7.11 5.49 -4.78
N GLU A 11 -6.70 6.41 -5.67
CA GLU A 11 -7.60 7.08 -6.61
C GLU A 11 -8.08 6.09 -7.67
N THR A 12 -9.36 6.10 -7.97
CA THR A 12 -9.94 5.36 -9.11
C THR A 12 -10.95 6.23 -9.85
N ALA A 13 -10.95 6.14 -11.17
CA ALA A 13 -11.97 6.79 -12.00
C ALA A 13 -13.29 5.98 -12.05
N ASP A 14 -13.20 4.66 -11.83
CA ASP A 14 -14.33 3.72 -11.82
C ASP A 14 -14.19 2.76 -10.65
N ILE A 15 -14.85 3.09 -9.54
CA ILE A 15 -14.77 2.30 -8.31
C ILE A 15 -15.37 0.89 -8.51
N ALA A 16 -16.41 0.75 -9.35
CA ALA A 16 -17.03 -0.55 -9.58
C ALA A 16 -16.08 -1.50 -10.32
N ALA A 17 -15.33 -0.99 -11.33
CA ALA A 17 -14.33 -1.76 -12.04
C ALA A 17 -13.17 -2.18 -11.11
N SER A 18 -12.70 -1.27 -10.27
CA SER A 18 -11.64 -1.57 -9.29
C SER A 18 -12.08 -2.61 -8.26
N VAL A 19 -13.27 -2.44 -7.68
CA VAL A 19 -13.86 -3.41 -6.74
C VAL A 19 -13.96 -4.80 -7.38
N ALA A 20 -14.54 -4.90 -8.59
CA ALA A 20 -14.67 -6.18 -9.30
C ALA A 20 -13.31 -6.86 -9.57
N PHE A 21 -12.27 -6.08 -9.80
CA PHE A 21 -10.91 -6.60 -9.95
C PHE A 21 -10.40 -7.24 -8.65
N TYR A 22 -10.48 -6.51 -7.51
CA TYR A 22 -10.04 -7.05 -6.22
C TYR A 22 -10.88 -8.25 -5.74
N GLU A 23 -12.19 -8.24 -5.98
CA GLU A 23 -13.05 -9.42 -5.71
C GLU A 23 -12.58 -10.66 -6.48
N ARG A 24 -12.23 -10.50 -7.76
CA ARG A 24 -11.70 -11.61 -8.58
C ARG A 24 -10.40 -12.17 -8.02
N LEU A 25 -9.59 -11.35 -7.36
CA LEU A 25 -8.38 -11.77 -6.65
C LEU A 25 -8.68 -12.40 -5.28
N GLY A 26 -9.93 -12.46 -4.84
CA GLY A 26 -10.35 -13.04 -3.57
C GLY A 26 -10.28 -12.06 -2.38
N PHE A 27 -10.26 -10.76 -2.63
CA PHE A 27 -10.45 -9.75 -1.59
C PHE A 27 -11.93 -9.65 -1.21
N SER A 28 -12.19 -9.21 0.02
CA SER A 28 -13.53 -9.00 0.57
C SER A 28 -13.79 -7.52 0.82
N HIS A 29 -15.06 -7.11 0.81
CA HIS A 29 -15.48 -5.77 1.19
C HIS A 29 -15.36 -5.54 2.70
N CYS A 30 -15.03 -4.30 3.08
CA CYS A 30 -15.22 -3.80 4.44
C CYS A 30 -16.39 -2.83 4.49
N GLY A 31 -17.08 -2.76 5.63
CA GLY A 31 -18.02 -1.69 5.91
C GLY A 31 -17.30 -0.35 6.05
N THR A 32 -17.85 0.70 5.47
CA THR A 32 -17.30 2.07 5.50
C THR A 32 -18.17 3.02 6.30
N THR A 33 -17.58 4.13 6.74
CA THR A 33 -18.30 5.27 7.34
C THR A 33 -18.68 6.28 6.27
N ASP A 34 -19.63 7.17 6.57
CA ASP A 34 -20.03 8.26 5.68
C ASP A 34 -19.11 9.50 5.77
N THR A 35 -17.83 9.28 6.04
CA THR A 35 -16.85 10.37 6.22
C THR A 35 -16.59 11.13 4.91
N TRP A 36 -16.51 10.41 3.80
CA TRP A 36 -16.17 10.98 2.51
C TRP A 36 -17.40 11.38 1.69
N PRO A 37 -17.42 12.61 1.09
CA PRO A 37 -18.53 13.05 0.25
C PRO A 37 -18.53 12.45 -1.17
N HIS A 38 -17.55 11.60 -1.50
CA HIS A 38 -17.40 10.91 -2.78
C HIS A 38 -17.53 9.39 -2.60
N PRO A 39 -17.77 8.62 -3.68
CA PRO A 39 -17.79 7.16 -3.60
C PRO A 39 -16.48 6.62 -3.03
N TYR A 40 -16.60 5.80 -2.01
CA TYR A 40 -15.50 5.18 -1.29
C TYR A 40 -15.83 3.74 -0.94
N GLY A 41 -14.90 2.85 -1.16
CA GLY A 41 -15.02 1.44 -0.81
C GLY A 41 -13.68 0.88 -0.38
N VAL A 42 -13.70 -0.12 0.50
CA VAL A 42 -12.47 -0.74 1.01
C VAL A 42 -12.48 -2.23 0.75
N MET A 43 -11.39 -2.71 0.16
CA MET A 43 -11.15 -4.12 -0.11
C MET A 43 -10.02 -4.63 0.79
N THR A 44 -10.15 -5.87 1.26
CA THR A 44 -9.13 -6.48 2.12
C THR A 44 -8.92 -7.96 1.83
N ASP A 45 -7.68 -8.41 2.03
CA ASP A 45 -7.31 -9.83 2.11
C ASP A 45 -7.18 -10.31 3.57
N GLY A 46 -7.59 -9.50 4.56
CA GLY A 46 -7.44 -9.74 5.99
C GLY A 46 -6.14 -9.17 6.58
N ARG A 47 -5.16 -8.79 5.77
CA ARG A 47 -3.87 -8.19 6.18
C ARG A 47 -3.73 -6.76 5.70
N LEU A 48 -4.00 -6.53 4.41
CA LEU A 48 -3.97 -5.23 3.77
C LEU A 48 -5.38 -4.69 3.60
N TYR A 49 -5.54 -3.38 3.76
CA TYR A 49 -6.72 -2.62 3.40
C TYR A 49 -6.39 -1.70 2.24
N VAL A 50 -7.17 -1.80 1.16
CA VAL A 50 -7.07 -0.97 -0.04
C VAL A 50 -8.30 -0.07 -0.07
N GLY A 51 -8.12 1.22 0.21
CA GLY A 51 -9.18 2.22 0.17
C GLY A 51 -9.30 2.79 -1.25
N LEU A 52 -10.40 2.50 -1.91
CA LEU A 52 -10.69 2.95 -3.27
C LEU A 52 -11.54 4.22 -3.21
N HIS A 53 -11.02 5.33 -3.72
CA HIS A 53 -11.68 6.64 -3.72
C HIS A 53 -11.96 7.09 -5.15
N GLN A 54 -13.23 7.30 -5.49
CA GLN A 54 -13.57 7.94 -6.76
C GLN A 54 -13.46 9.46 -6.63
N PHE A 55 -12.26 9.90 -6.32
CA PHE A 55 -11.89 11.29 -6.08
C PHE A 55 -10.41 11.48 -6.39
N LYS A 56 -10.04 12.67 -6.89
CA LYS A 56 -8.67 12.98 -7.32
C LYS A 56 -7.80 13.45 -6.15
N PHE A 57 -6.72 12.71 -5.88
CA PHE A 57 -5.71 13.05 -4.87
C PHE A 57 -4.36 12.40 -5.24
N PRO A 58 -3.24 12.76 -4.58
CA PRO A 58 -1.96 12.07 -4.77
C PRO A 58 -2.09 10.58 -4.40
N SER A 59 -1.94 9.68 -5.38
CA SER A 59 -2.23 8.25 -5.25
C SER A 59 -1.09 7.40 -5.81
N PRO A 60 -0.77 6.25 -5.18
CA PRO A 60 -1.31 5.73 -3.92
C PRO A 60 -0.80 6.53 -2.70
N THR A 61 -1.59 6.64 -1.65
CA THR A 61 -1.23 7.29 -0.39
C THR A 61 -1.20 6.28 0.76
N VAL A 62 -0.11 6.25 1.54
CA VAL A 62 -0.03 5.47 2.78
C VAL A 62 -0.77 6.22 3.87
N THR A 63 -1.87 5.65 4.38
CA THR A 63 -2.78 6.35 5.30
C THR A 63 -2.72 5.75 6.71
N TYR A 64 -2.52 6.63 7.69
CA TYR A 64 -2.49 6.33 9.12
C TYR A 64 -3.64 7.03 9.84
N VAL A 65 -3.99 6.50 11.01
CA VAL A 65 -4.95 7.11 11.93
C VAL A 65 -4.25 7.49 13.23
N HIS A 66 -4.42 8.74 13.63
CA HIS A 66 -3.98 9.23 14.94
C HIS A 66 -5.01 10.18 15.53
N PRO A 67 -5.68 9.84 16.67
CA PRO A 67 -6.58 10.75 17.36
C PRO A 67 -5.87 12.07 17.72
N GLY A 68 -6.53 13.21 17.48
CA GLY A 68 -5.94 14.52 17.73
C GLY A 68 -4.85 14.92 16.72
N VAL A 69 -4.97 14.52 15.47
CA VAL A 69 -4.02 14.78 14.38
C VAL A 69 -3.65 16.25 14.23
N ALA A 70 -4.57 17.19 14.49
CA ALA A 70 -4.31 18.62 14.44
C ALA A 70 -3.15 19.04 15.36
N HIS A 71 -3.13 18.50 16.58
CA HIS A 71 -2.04 18.74 17.53
C HIS A 71 -0.81 17.88 17.21
N HIS A 72 -1.06 16.63 16.82
CA HIS A 72 0.00 15.65 16.54
C HIS A 72 0.86 16.02 15.33
N SER A 73 0.35 16.79 14.37
CA SER A 73 1.11 17.27 13.23
C SER A 73 2.43 17.98 13.62
N HIS A 74 2.40 18.72 14.75
CA HIS A 74 3.60 19.37 15.27
C HIS A 74 4.68 18.38 15.76
N ALA A 75 4.29 17.18 16.20
CA ALA A 75 5.25 16.15 16.56
C ALA A 75 5.96 15.59 15.32
N ILE A 76 5.23 15.43 14.22
CA ILE A 76 5.80 15.01 12.93
C ILE A 76 6.76 16.09 12.39
N GLU A 77 6.35 17.36 12.45
CA GLU A 77 7.19 18.49 11.99
C GLU A 77 8.51 18.61 12.76
N LYS A 78 8.55 18.20 14.04
CA LYS A 78 9.81 18.18 14.83
C LYS A 78 10.88 17.21 14.30
N HIS A 79 10.49 16.26 13.46
CA HIS A 79 11.43 15.39 12.72
C HIS A 79 11.92 16.02 11.41
N GLY A 80 11.66 17.33 11.19
CA GLY A 80 12.08 18.04 9.98
C GLY A 80 11.18 17.79 8.77
N ILE A 81 9.98 17.20 8.97
CA ILE A 81 9.06 16.86 7.89
C ILE A 81 8.13 18.06 7.62
N GLU A 82 8.15 18.54 6.39
CA GLU A 82 7.27 19.60 5.91
C GLU A 82 5.91 19.03 5.50
N MET A 83 4.83 19.63 6.02
CA MET A 83 3.48 19.24 5.63
C MET A 83 3.15 19.77 4.23
N ALA A 84 2.86 18.86 3.30
CA ALA A 84 2.39 19.19 1.97
C ALA A 84 0.95 19.70 1.97
N TRP A 85 0.12 19.23 2.90
CA TRP A 85 -1.23 19.75 3.15
C TRP A 85 -1.63 19.60 4.61
N LYS A 86 -2.51 20.51 5.08
CA LYS A 86 -3.17 20.45 6.38
C LYS A 86 -4.63 20.81 6.21
N ARG A 87 -5.52 19.95 6.67
CA ARG A 87 -6.95 20.22 6.79
C ARG A 87 -7.34 19.99 8.25
N VAL A 88 -7.35 21.05 9.02
CA VAL A 88 -7.64 21.00 10.45
C VAL A 88 -8.64 22.09 10.83
N GLY A 89 -9.60 21.76 11.68
CA GLY A 89 -10.67 22.65 12.11
C GLY A 89 -11.64 21.95 13.06
N GLU A 90 -12.45 22.73 13.80
CA GLU A 90 -13.43 22.19 14.76
C GLU A 90 -14.54 21.38 14.07
N ASP A 91 -14.98 21.83 12.89
CA ASP A 91 -16.06 21.21 12.10
C ASP A 91 -15.54 20.46 10.86
N ALA A 92 -14.28 20.07 10.83
CA ALA A 92 -13.66 19.35 9.72
C ALA A 92 -13.21 17.95 10.15
N PHE A 93 -13.26 17.00 9.22
CA PHE A 93 -12.51 15.76 9.38
C PHE A 93 -11.02 16.09 9.23
N ASN A 94 -10.30 16.02 10.34
CA ASN A 94 -8.93 16.50 10.41
C ASN A 94 -7.97 15.50 9.76
N GLU A 95 -7.13 16.02 8.87
CA GLU A 95 -6.08 15.27 8.20
C GLU A 95 -4.88 16.15 7.89
N VAL A 96 -3.71 15.55 7.88
CA VAL A 96 -2.46 16.16 7.43
C VAL A 96 -1.73 15.20 6.50
N GLY A 97 -0.89 15.73 5.64
CA GLY A 97 -0.09 14.88 4.77
C GLY A 97 1.23 15.52 4.37
N PHE A 98 2.15 14.66 4.03
CA PHE A 98 3.51 15.00 3.64
C PHE A 98 4.00 14.01 2.56
N LEU A 99 5.15 14.32 1.98
CA LEU A 99 5.81 13.48 0.99
C LEU A 99 7.10 12.95 1.59
N ASP A 100 7.41 11.69 1.30
CA ASP A 100 8.73 11.15 1.56
C ASP A 100 9.77 11.67 0.53
N PRO A 101 11.07 11.36 0.65
CA PRO A 101 12.10 11.84 -0.28
C PRO A 101 11.91 11.38 -1.73
N SER A 102 11.15 10.33 -1.98
CA SER A 102 10.81 9.87 -3.33
C SER A 102 9.58 10.56 -3.91
N GLY A 103 8.86 11.33 -3.10
CA GLY A 103 7.59 11.94 -3.45
C GLY A 103 6.36 11.07 -3.15
N GLN A 104 6.53 9.94 -2.42
CA GLN A 104 5.42 9.10 -1.98
C GLN A 104 4.57 9.84 -0.94
N PRO A 105 3.26 10.04 -1.19
CA PRO A 105 2.39 10.71 -0.24
C PRO A 105 2.07 9.82 0.96
N VAL A 106 2.08 10.46 2.13
CA VAL A 106 1.68 9.89 3.42
C VAL A 106 0.61 10.78 4.03
N ARG A 107 -0.48 10.17 4.52
CA ARG A 107 -1.59 10.85 5.18
C ARG A 107 -1.69 10.37 6.62
N VAL A 108 -2.00 11.29 7.53
CA VAL A 108 -2.45 10.98 8.88
C VAL A 108 -3.80 11.63 9.09
N GLN A 109 -4.82 10.85 9.41
CA GLN A 109 -6.20 11.29 9.64
C GLN A 109 -6.67 11.01 11.05
N GLU A 110 -7.68 11.74 11.53
CA GLU A 110 -8.09 11.71 12.94
C GLU A 110 -8.85 10.46 13.38
N ALA A 111 -9.52 9.77 12.45
CA ALA A 111 -10.36 8.62 12.77
C ALA A 111 -10.37 7.60 11.62
N PRO A 112 -10.68 6.33 11.91
CA PRO A 112 -10.90 5.32 10.89
C PRO A 112 -12.11 5.66 10.00
N THR A 113 -12.01 5.33 8.71
CA THR A 113 -13.08 5.53 7.72
C THR A 113 -13.70 4.22 7.25
N HIS A 114 -13.22 3.10 7.76
CA HIS A 114 -13.80 1.77 7.58
C HIS A 114 -13.72 0.96 8.88
N PHE A 115 -14.49 -0.10 8.93
CA PHE A 115 -14.51 -1.05 10.05
C PHE A 115 -13.51 -2.17 9.80
N ALA A 116 -13.00 -2.75 10.90
CA ALA A 116 -12.17 -3.95 10.79
C ALA A 116 -12.95 -5.08 10.11
N SER A 117 -12.27 -5.81 9.24
CA SER A 117 -12.85 -6.99 8.59
C SER A 117 -13.05 -8.12 9.59
N GLU A 118 -14.16 -8.87 9.45
CA GLU A 118 -14.37 -10.14 10.13
C GLU A 118 -13.53 -11.28 9.54
N ARG A 119 -12.88 -11.03 8.38
CA ARG A 119 -12.01 -12.02 7.73
C ARG A 119 -10.81 -12.33 8.61
N GLU A 120 -10.54 -13.62 8.78
CA GLU A 120 -9.36 -14.08 9.51
C GLU A 120 -8.07 -13.70 8.75
N ARG A 121 -7.03 -13.29 9.48
CA ARG A 121 -5.71 -12.97 8.90
C ARG A 121 -5.01 -14.17 8.25
N SER A 122 -5.46 -15.39 8.57
CA SER A 122 -4.97 -16.64 7.97
C SER A 122 -5.56 -16.91 6.58
N GLU A 123 -6.65 -16.23 6.20
CA GLU A 123 -7.26 -16.35 4.89
C GLU A 123 -6.57 -15.42 3.90
N SER A 124 -5.59 -15.95 3.16
CA SER A 124 -4.94 -15.16 2.10
C SER A 124 -5.82 -15.04 0.86
N SER A 125 -5.59 -13.96 0.09
CA SER A 125 -6.14 -13.81 -1.26
C SER A 125 -5.51 -14.81 -2.24
N LEU A 126 -5.98 -14.85 -3.49
CA LEU A 126 -5.31 -15.61 -4.55
C LEU A 126 -3.90 -15.09 -4.86
N CYS A 127 -3.61 -13.84 -4.45
CA CYS A 127 -2.28 -13.24 -4.59
C CYS A 127 -1.25 -13.78 -3.59
N GLY A 128 -1.68 -14.52 -2.56
CA GLY A 128 -0.85 -14.90 -1.43
C GLY A 128 -0.97 -13.92 -0.27
N ASP A 129 0.02 -13.88 0.62
CA ASP A 129 0.06 -12.98 1.76
C ASP A 129 0.66 -11.64 1.36
N PHE A 130 0.03 -10.54 1.80
CA PHE A 130 0.64 -9.22 1.65
C PHE A 130 1.97 -9.18 2.41
N ALA A 131 3.05 -8.87 1.69
CA ALA A 131 4.40 -8.81 2.23
C ALA A 131 4.84 -7.38 2.56
N GLU A 132 4.75 -6.47 1.58
CA GLU A 132 5.23 -5.10 1.74
C GLU A 132 4.59 -4.16 0.72
N PHE A 133 4.53 -2.86 1.04
CA PHE A 133 4.29 -1.80 0.07
C PHE A 133 5.64 -1.26 -0.38
N SER A 134 5.96 -1.42 -1.66
CA SER A 134 7.28 -1.10 -2.19
C SER A 134 7.26 0.20 -3.00
N ILE A 135 8.17 1.11 -2.68
CA ILE A 135 8.25 2.49 -3.18
C ILE A 135 9.47 2.63 -4.09
N PRO A 136 9.36 3.20 -5.30
CA PRO A 136 10.52 3.45 -6.14
C PRO A 136 11.34 4.64 -5.63
N ALA A 137 12.65 4.46 -5.45
CA ALA A 137 13.55 5.55 -5.14
C ALA A 137 14.94 5.35 -5.77
N ALA A 138 15.54 6.46 -6.20
CA ALA A 138 16.87 6.44 -6.81
C ALA A 138 17.95 6.06 -5.79
N GLU A 139 17.80 6.49 -4.54
CA GLU A 139 18.74 6.22 -3.45
C GLU A 139 18.01 5.68 -2.23
N PHE A 140 18.60 4.69 -1.55
CA PHE A 140 17.98 4.04 -0.39
C PHE A 140 18.27 4.78 0.92
N GLU A 141 19.44 5.39 1.05
CA GLU A 141 19.87 6.04 2.28
C GLU A 141 18.93 7.20 2.70
N PRO A 142 18.55 8.15 1.81
CA PRO A 142 17.58 9.19 2.17
C PRO A 142 16.22 8.63 2.62
N MET A 143 15.81 7.50 2.07
CA MET A 143 14.57 6.82 2.47
C MET A 143 14.69 6.24 3.87
N ARG A 144 15.82 5.59 4.19
CA ARG A 144 16.11 5.08 5.53
C ARG A 144 16.12 6.21 6.56
N GLU A 145 16.88 7.26 6.31
CA GLU A 145 17.00 8.42 7.20
C GLU A 145 15.65 9.09 7.47
N PHE A 146 14.74 9.06 6.49
CA PHE A 146 13.40 9.60 6.62
C PHE A 146 12.45 8.69 7.42
N TRP A 147 12.43 7.38 7.14
CA TRP A 147 11.45 6.46 7.71
C TRP A 147 11.82 5.95 9.11
N GLU A 148 13.11 5.82 9.44
CA GLU A 148 13.54 5.36 10.78
C GLU A 148 13.05 6.26 11.92
N PRO A 149 13.14 7.61 11.86
CA PRO A 149 12.58 8.47 12.90
C PRO A 149 11.06 8.38 13.04
N LEU A 150 10.36 7.89 12.02
CA LEU A 150 8.91 7.68 12.02
C LEU A 150 8.49 6.33 12.61
N GLY A 151 9.44 5.49 13.00
CA GLY A 151 9.21 4.22 13.69
C GLY A 151 9.41 2.98 12.83
N PHE A 152 10.07 3.11 11.68
CA PHE A 152 10.49 1.96 10.88
C PHE A 152 11.90 1.50 11.25
N VAL A 153 12.18 0.22 11.02
CA VAL A 153 13.50 -0.37 11.18
C VAL A 153 13.92 -0.94 9.83
N ALA A 154 15.04 -0.46 9.29
CA ALA A 154 15.60 -1.01 8.06
C ALA A 154 16.20 -2.40 8.32
N LEU A 155 15.79 -3.38 7.50
CA LEU A 155 16.24 -4.78 7.58
C LEU A 155 17.47 -5.04 6.70
N GLY A 156 17.92 -4.02 5.96
CA GLY A 156 19.03 -4.12 5.03
C GLY A 156 18.61 -4.30 3.57
N GLU A 157 19.61 -4.36 2.71
CA GLU A 157 19.43 -4.51 1.26
C GLU A 157 19.51 -5.98 0.86
N THR A 158 18.73 -6.35 -0.16
CA THR A 158 18.78 -7.66 -0.81
C THR A 158 18.69 -7.51 -2.32
N ASP A 159 19.41 -8.36 -3.05
CA ASP A 159 19.39 -8.40 -4.51
C ASP A 159 18.34 -9.41 -5.05
N ALA A 160 17.80 -10.26 -4.19
CA ALA A 160 16.85 -11.30 -4.60
C ALA A 160 15.43 -10.99 -4.10
N PRO A 161 14.42 -11.16 -4.96
CA PRO A 161 14.45 -11.45 -6.40
C PRO A 161 14.80 -10.23 -7.26
N TYR A 162 14.87 -9.04 -6.68
CA TYR A 162 15.32 -7.77 -7.23
C TYR A 162 15.92 -6.91 -6.13
N LEU A 163 16.76 -5.94 -6.50
CA LEU A 163 17.41 -5.05 -5.52
C LEU A 163 16.38 -4.19 -4.79
N ARG A 164 16.28 -4.37 -3.48
CA ARG A 164 15.43 -3.58 -2.59
C ARG A 164 16.03 -3.46 -1.19
N MET A 165 15.57 -2.48 -0.45
CA MET A 165 15.77 -2.32 0.99
C MET A 165 14.40 -2.45 1.67
N SER A 166 14.23 -3.47 2.51
CA SER A 166 13.01 -3.67 3.29
C SER A 166 13.09 -2.96 4.63
N MET A 167 11.97 -2.43 5.08
CA MET A 167 11.79 -1.75 6.36
C MET A 167 10.53 -2.26 7.03
N THR A 168 10.59 -2.53 8.32
CA THR A 168 9.46 -3.04 9.10
C THR A 168 8.99 -2.05 10.15
N SER A 169 7.71 -2.10 10.48
CA SER A 169 7.09 -1.42 11.61
C SER A 169 6.06 -2.32 12.26
N ASP A 170 5.49 -1.90 13.38
CA ASP A 170 4.44 -2.65 14.10
C ASP A 170 3.15 -2.83 13.27
N HIS A 171 2.99 -2.09 12.17
CA HIS A 171 1.72 -1.97 11.47
C HIS A 171 1.76 -2.35 9.99
N ILE A 172 2.85 -2.05 9.30
CA ILE A 172 3.03 -2.32 7.87
C ILE A 172 4.52 -2.43 7.56
N ASP A 173 4.84 -3.33 6.65
CA ASP A 173 6.16 -3.41 6.05
C ASP A 173 6.22 -2.58 4.77
N LEU A 174 7.28 -1.80 4.64
CA LEU A 174 7.62 -1.02 3.46
C LEU A 174 8.87 -1.60 2.81
N ALA A 175 9.03 -1.37 1.54
CA ALA A 175 10.30 -1.57 0.86
C ALA A 175 10.61 -0.38 -0.05
N VAL A 176 11.87 -0.24 -0.39
CA VAL A 176 12.34 0.70 -1.39
C VAL A 176 13.04 -0.08 -2.48
N HIS A 177 12.61 0.11 -3.72
CA HIS A 177 13.22 -0.51 -4.90
C HIS A 177 13.72 0.54 -5.89
N ARG A 178 14.59 0.15 -6.80
CA ARG A 178 15.09 1.06 -7.84
C ARG A 178 14.03 1.28 -8.93
N PRO A 179 13.89 2.51 -9.49
CA PRO A 179 12.92 2.78 -10.57
C PRO A 179 13.10 1.92 -11.82
N ARG A 180 14.31 1.38 -12.05
CA ARG A 180 14.57 0.41 -13.13
C ARG A 180 13.89 -0.95 -12.93
N THR A 181 13.50 -1.28 -11.69
CA THR A 181 12.73 -2.49 -11.37
C THR A 181 11.27 -2.27 -11.76
N LEU A 182 10.69 -1.21 -11.27
CA LEU A 182 9.39 -0.65 -11.64
C LEU A 182 9.41 0.83 -11.26
N ASP A 183 8.89 1.71 -12.11
CA ASP A 183 8.92 3.16 -11.91
C ASP A 183 7.75 3.72 -11.10
N GLN A 184 6.95 2.84 -10.50
CA GLN A 184 5.80 3.18 -9.66
C GLN A 184 5.76 2.33 -8.38
N PRO A 185 5.04 2.78 -7.34
CA PRO A 185 4.79 1.95 -6.15
C PRO A 185 4.05 0.67 -6.49
N MET A 186 4.29 -0.38 -5.71
CA MET A 186 3.63 -1.67 -5.89
C MET A 186 3.27 -2.33 -4.56
N LEU A 187 2.17 -3.06 -4.57
CA LEU A 187 1.76 -3.98 -3.52
C LEU A 187 2.45 -5.32 -3.78
N VAL A 188 3.27 -5.79 -2.86
CA VAL A 188 4.01 -7.06 -3.01
C VAL A 188 3.31 -8.14 -2.19
N PHE A 189 3.02 -9.25 -2.85
CA PHE A 189 2.43 -10.44 -2.24
C PHE A 189 3.37 -11.63 -2.40
N ALA A 190 3.45 -12.47 -1.40
CA ALA A 190 4.31 -13.64 -1.39
C ALA A 190 3.56 -14.90 -0.97
N ALA A 191 3.90 -16.02 -1.60
CA ALA A 191 3.41 -17.33 -1.20
C ALA A 191 4.40 -18.43 -1.62
N PRO A 192 4.52 -19.54 -0.85
CA PRO A 192 5.37 -20.67 -1.24
C PRO A 192 4.84 -21.40 -2.47
N ASP A 193 3.52 -21.40 -2.67
CA ASP A 193 2.80 -22.00 -3.79
C ASP A 193 2.48 -21.01 -4.93
N MET A 194 3.27 -19.94 -5.07
CA MET A 194 2.97 -18.85 -6.00
C MET A 194 2.77 -19.30 -7.45
N GLY A 195 3.50 -20.30 -7.92
CA GLY A 195 3.33 -20.85 -9.26
C GLY A 195 1.91 -21.39 -9.50
N GLU A 196 1.34 -22.12 -8.54
CA GLU A 196 -0.02 -22.66 -8.61
C GLU A 196 -1.07 -21.54 -8.55
N ARG A 197 -0.83 -20.51 -7.74
CA ARG A 197 -1.70 -19.32 -7.65
C ARG A 197 -1.74 -18.54 -8.96
N ILE A 198 -0.59 -18.36 -9.61
CA ILE A 198 -0.51 -17.70 -10.92
C ILE A 198 -1.31 -18.47 -11.96
N GLU A 199 -1.19 -19.80 -12.03
CA GLU A 199 -2.00 -20.63 -12.94
C GLU A 199 -3.51 -20.51 -12.63
N ARG A 200 -3.89 -20.47 -11.36
CA ARG A 200 -5.28 -20.27 -10.96
C ARG A 200 -5.79 -18.89 -11.39
N LEU A 201 -5.01 -17.83 -11.19
CA LEU A 201 -5.37 -16.47 -11.65
C LEU A 201 -5.54 -16.42 -13.17
N ARG A 202 -4.67 -17.10 -13.93
CA ARG A 202 -4.80 -17.23 -15.40
C ARG A 202 -6.09 -17.94 -15.78
N SER A 203 -6.46 -19.01 -15.07
CA SER A 203 -7.71 -19.73 -15.32
C SER A 203 -8.99 -18.93 -15.03
N LEU A 204 -8.86 -17.83 -14.27
CA LEU A 204 -9.91 -16.86 -13.98
C LEU A 204 -9.86 -15.64 -14.92
N ASP A 205 -9.12 -15.73 -16.03
CA ASP A 205 -8.91 -14.64 -17.00
C ASP A 205 -8.36 -13.35 -16.37
N VAL A 206 -7.53 -13.47 -15.31
CA VAL A 206 -6.79 -12.34 -14.76
C VAL A 206 -5.58 -12.06 -15.67
N ALA A 207 -5.55 -10.88 -16.26
CA ALA A 207 -4.47 -10.49 -17.17
C ALA A 207 -3.15 -10.28 -16.41
N MET A 208 -2.08 -10.91 -16.90
CA MET A 208 -0.71 -10.69 -16.42
C MET A 208 -0.04 -9.60 -17.25
N SER A 209 0.62 -8.66 -16.57
CA SER A 209 1.40 -7.63 -17.25
C SER A 209 2.67 -8.21 -17.88
N SER A 210 3.05 -7.69 -19.05
CA SER A 210 4.34 -8.01 -19.67
C SER A 210 5.54 -7.39 -18.98
N ASP A 211 5.31 -6.42 -18.08
CA ASP A 211 6.33 -5.59 -17.44
C ASP A 211 6.88 -6.21 -16.15
N LEU A 212 6.90 -7.54 -16.07
CA LEU A 212 7.47 -8.25 -14.93
C LEU A 212 8.92 -7.80 -14.71
N PRO A 213 9.30 -7.41 -13.47
CA PRO A 213 10.66 -6.99 -13.16
C PRO A 213 11.71 -8.03 -13.58
N ARG A 214 12.82 -7.55 -14.15
CA ARG A 214 13.92 -8.41 -14.59
C ARG A 214 14.49 -9.21 -13.44
N GLY A 215 14.74 -10.49 -13.68
CA GLY A 215 15.27 -11.43 -12.67
C GLY A 215 14.20 -12.31 -12.04
N LEU A 216 12.91 -11.96 -12.19
CA LEU A 216 11.80 -12.82 -11.78
C LEU A 216 11.50 -13.89 -12.82
N ASP A 217 11.34 -15.13 -12.37
CA ASP A 217 10.90 -16.24 -13.23
C ASP A 217 9.36 -16.15 -13.42
N PRO A 218 8.85 -16.02 -14.67
CA PRO A 218 7.41 -15.92 -14.94
C PRO A 218 6.58 -17.14 -14.50
N ARG A 219 7.23 -18.24 -14.12
CA ARG A 219 6.56 -19.41 -13.53
C ARG A 219 6.25 -19.22 -12.05
N HIS A 220 7.00 -18.38 -11.36
CA HIS A 220 6.93 -18.16 -9.91
C HIS A 220 6.78 -16.68 -9.52
N GLY A 221 6.58 -15.82 -10.52
CA GLY A 221 6.33 -14.39 -10.33
C GLY A 221 5.39 -13.85 -11.40
N ALA A 222 4.57 -12.89 -11.04
CA ALA A 222 3.69 -12.18 -11.95
C ALA A 222 3.50 -10.73 -11.51
N LEU A 223 3.23 -9.85 -12.47
CA LEU A 223 2.81 -8.49 -12.22
C LEU A 223 1.38 -8.33 -12.72
N LEU A 224 0.48 -7.93 -11.82
CA LEU A 224 -0.90 -7.57 -12.16
C LEU A 224 -1.04 -6.06 -12.17
N ARG A 225 -1.99 -5.56 -12.96
CA ARG A 225 -2.38 -4.15 -12.93
C ARG A 225 -3.89 -4.04 -12.73
N ALA A 226 -4.28 -3.36 -11.66
CA ALA A 226 -5.66 -3.03 -11.42
C ALA A 226 -6.16 -1.98 -12.44
N PRO A 227 -7.49 -1.83 -12.63
CA PRO A 227 -8.05 -0.86 -13.59
C PRO A 227 -7.58 0.57 -13.35
N GLU A 228 -7.33 0.96 -12.12
CA GLU A 228 -6.81 2.28 -11.72
C GLU A 228 -5.28 2.40 -11.85
N GLY A 229 -4.58 1.34 -12.30
CA GLY A 229 -3.15 1.35 -12.55
C GLY A 229 -2.28 0.83 -11.40
N THR A 230 -2.86 0.46 -10.26
CA THR A 230 -2.12 -0.12 -9.13
C THR A 230 -1.38 -1.38 -9.57
N ALA A 231 -0.08 -1.44 -9.28
CA ALA A 231 0.75 -2.62 -9.54
C ALA A 231 0.70 -3.58 -8.34
N LEU A 232 0.40 -4.85 -8.61
CA LEU A 232 0.48 -5.94 -7.65
C LEU A 232 1.55 -6.93 -8.12
N LEU A 233 2.64 -7.02 -7.40
CA LEU A 233 3.74 -7.96 -7.68
C LEU A 233 3.56 -9.21 -6.85
N LEU A 234 3.48 -10.35 -7.53
CA LEU A 234 3.38 -11.68 -6.92
C LEU A 234 4.74 -12.36 -7.03
N ILE A 235 5.26 -12.86 -5.91
CA ILE A 235 6.56 -13.52 -5.84
C ILE A 235 6.48 -14.79 -4.99
N SER A 236 7.35 -15.78 -5.28
CA SER A 236 7.53 -16.90 -4.37
C SER A 236 8.12 -16.40 -3.04
N ALA A 237 7.56 -16.86 -1.92
CA ALA A 237 8.22 -16.71 -0.65
C ALA A 237 9.57 -17.46 -0.71
N VAL A 238 10.64 -16.79 -0.30
CA VAL A 238 11.96 -17.44 -0.10
C VAL A 238 11.96 -17.93 1.33
N ASP A 239 12.24 -19.23 1.51
CA ASP A 239 12.45 -19.85 2.84
C ASP A 239 13.69 -19.27 3.54
#